data_083c0b4603cd6e3d1ec06b3b9f60c364
#
_entry.id   083c0b4603cd6e3d1ec06b3b9f60c364
#
_cell.length_a   1.000
_cell.length_b   1.000
_cell.length_c   1.000
_cell.angle_alpha   90.00
_cell.angle_beta   90.00
_cell.angle_gamma   90.00
#
_symmetry.space_group_name_H-M   'P 1'
#
loop_
_entity.id
_entity.type
_entity.pdbx_description
1 polymer ?
#
loop_
_entity_poly.entity_id
_entity_poly.type
_entity_poly.pdbx_seq_one_letter_code
_entity_poly.pdbx_strand_id
1 'polypeptide(L)'
;DGESVITAQGEMGTYGTVYTSYLLKYDNTGNGGTVSGQGRGVVDKDTFFSGTFSGVWKRDGANIVMRNLVNISDGTTNLDSIVINTGQRNLSIDVYVID
;
A
#
# COMPACT_ATOMS: atom_id res chain seq x y z
N ASP A 1 6.90 -1.98 18.85
CA ASP A 1 5.90 -2.34 19.82
C ASP A 1 4.51 -1.92 19.49
N GLY A 2 3.75 -2.53 18.73
CA GLY A 2 2.41 -2.23 18.31
C GLY A 2 2.30 -1.58 16.95
N GLU A 3 3.43 -1.17 16.36
CA GLU A 3 3.45 -0.52 15.05
C GLU A 3 4.68 -0.91 14.25
N SER A 4 4.54 -0.93 12.94
CA SER A 4 5.66 -1.08 12.00
C SER A 4 5.44 -0.17 10.81
N VAL A 5 6.53 0.33 10.23
CA VAL A 5 6.47 1.14 9.02
C VAL A 5 7.17 0.39 7.89
N ILE A 6 6.50 0.28 6.76
CA ILE A 6 7.07 -0.31 5.55
C ILE A 6 7.04 0.77 4.46
N THR A 7 8.16 0.95 3.79
CA THR A 7 8.23 1.83 2.62
C THR A 7 8.48 0.99 1.37
N ALA A 8 7.87 1.38 0.27
CA ALA A 8 7.99 0.66 -0.98
C ALA A 8 8.07 1.62 -2.15
N GLN A 9 8.61 1.13 -3.26
CA GLN A 9 8.77 1.88 -4.49
C GLN A 9 8.54 0.95 -5.66
N GLY A 10 7.86 1.41 -6.70
CA GLY A 10 7.62 0.61 -7.89
C GLY A 10 7.01 1.42 -9.01
N GLU A 11 6.94 0.79 -10.18
CA GLU A 11 6.32 1.37 -11.38
C GLU A 11 4.86 0.97 -11.44
N MET A 12 3.95 1.94 -11.59
CA MET A 12 2.51 1.69 -11.58
C MET A 12 1.81 2.39 -12.75
N GLY A 13 2.16 2.02 -13.97
CA GLY A 13 1.45 2.46 -15.17
C GLY A 13 1.33 3.97 -15.30
N THR A 14 0.09 4.46 -15.38
CA THR A 14 -0.20 5.89 -15.55
C THR A 14 0.29 6.76 -14.39
N TYR A 15 0.51 6.18 -13.22
CA TYR A 15 0.98 6.94 -12.05
C TYR A 15 2.50 7.03 -11.96
N GLY A 16 3.21 6.39 -12.90
CA GLY A 16 4.66 6.45 -12.97
C GLY A 16 5.35 5.68 -11.85
N THR A 17 6.42 6.26 -11.33
CA THR A 17 7.12 5.68 -10.18
C THR A 17 6.38 6.06 -8.91
N VAL A 18 5.95 5.07 -8.16
CA VAL A 18 5.15 5.27 -6.95
C VAL A 18 6.00 4.95 -5.73
N TYR A 19 5.95 5.87 -4.77
CA TYR A 19 6.60 5.75 -3.46
C TYR A 19 5.50 5.68 -2.42
N THR A 20 5.50 4.63 -1.59
CA THR A 20 4.46 4.44 -0.58
C THR A 20 5.06 4.22 0.79
N SER A 21 4.30 4.61 1.79
CA SER A 21 4.63 4.38 3.19
C SER A 21 3.41 3.77 3.87
N TYR A 22 3.59 2.61 4.48
CA TYR A 22 2.54 1.85 5.16
C TYR A 22 2.82 1.84 6.66
N LEU A 23 1.85 2.29 7.44
CA LEU A 23 1.89 2.18 8.90
C LEU A 23 0.99 1.03 9.32
N LEU A 24 1.58 -0.04 9.83
CA LEU A 24 0.86 -1.21 10.29
C LEU A 24 0.72 -1.15 11.80
N LYS A 25 -0.52 -1.21 12.29
CA LYS A 25 -0.82 -1.30 13.71
C LYS A 25 -1.26 -2.71 14.04
N TYR A 26 -0.74 -3.26 15.09
CA TYR A 26 -0.94 -4.66 15.46
C TYR A 26 -2.18 -4.80 16.33
N ASP A 27 -2.96 -5.84 16.06
CA ASP A 27 -4.05 -6.23 16.91
C ASP A 27 -3.55 -7.10 18.08
N ASN A 28 -4.47 -7.65 18.86
CA ASN A 28 -4.12 -8.46 20.03
C ASN A 28 -3.34 -9.72 19.70
N THR A 29 -3.47 -10.24 18.49
CA THR A 29 -2.77 -11.46 18.08
C THR A 29 -1.35 -11.21 17.63
N GLY A 30 -1.04 -9.97 17.23
CA GLY A 30 0.24 -9.63 16.63
C GLY A 30 0.40 -10.12 15.19
N ASN A 31 -0.63 -10.79 14.64
CA ASN A 31 -0.59 -11.37 13.29
C ASN A 31 -1.47 -10.63 12.29
N GLY A 32 -1.99 -9.50 12.67
CA GLY A 32 -2.82 -8.66 11.81
C GLY A 32 -3.13 -7.35 12.48
N GLY A 33 -3.98 -6.56 11.85
CA GLY A 33 -4.40 -5.28 12.40
C GLY A 33 -4.84 -4.33 11.30
N THR A 34 -4.66 -3.03 11.55
CA THR A 34 -5.01 -1.99 10.60
C THR A 34 -3.76 -1.49 9.89
N VAL A 35 -3.96 -0.93 8.70
CA VAL A 35 -2.90 -0.28 7.96
C VAL A 35 -3.42 1.04 7.42
N SER A 36 -2.56 2.04 7.43
CA SER A 36 -2.85 3.34 6.84
C SER A 36 -1.58 3.91 6.25
N GLY A 37 -1.72 4.90 5.39
CA GLY A 37 -0.55 5.53 4.83
C GLY A 37 -0.86 6.42 3.66
N GLN A 38 0.20 6.73 2.95
CA GLN A 38 0.13 7.63 1.81
C GLN A 38 1.14 7.22 0.75
N GLY A 39 0.87 7.64 -0.48
CA GLY A 39 1.74 7.39 -1.60
C GLY A 39 1.86 8.60 -2.49
N ARG A 40 2.89 8.60 -3.31
CA ARG A 40 3.13 9.61 -4.32
C ARG A 40 3.58 8.92 -5.60
N GLY A 41 2.92 9.26 -6.71
CA GLY A 41 3.32 8.82 -8.03
C GLY A 41 3.94 9.97 -8.80
N VAL A 42 5.10 9.74 -9.41
CA VAL A 42 5.81 10.76 -10.19
C VAL A 42 5.93 10.23 -11.62
N VAL A 43 5.27 10.90 -12.56
CA VAL A 43 5.33 10.56 -13.98
C VAL A 43 6.50 11.30 -14.64
N ASP A 44 6.56 12.61 -14.42
CA ASP A 44 7.66 13.46 -14.87
C ASP A 44 7.78 14.64 -13.92
N LYS A 45 8.64 15.61 -14.24
CA LYS A 45 8.91 16.74 -13.33
C LYS A 45 7.69 17.63 -13.07
N ASP A 46 6.69 17.58 -13.95
CA ASP A 46 5.51 18.44 -13.86
C ASP A 46 4.23 17.66 -13.54
N THR A 47 4.29 16.32 -13.57
CA THR A 47 3.10 15.48 -13.40
C THR A 47 3.29 14.51 -12.27
N PHE A 48 2.51 14.66 -11.21
CA PHE A 48 2.56 13.77 -10.07
C PHE A 48 1.17 13.61 -9.46
N PHE A 49 1.01 12.51 -8.75
CA PHE A 49 -0.22 12.15 -8.07
C PHE A 49 0.09 11.86 -6.62
N SER A 50 -0.89 12.05 -5.76
CA SER A 50 -0.79 11.63 -4.37
C SER A 50 -2.01 10.81 -4.01
N GLY A 51 -1.87 9.96 -3.00
CA GLY A 51 -2.95 9.14 -2.53
C GLY A 51 -2.83 8.87 -1.05
N THR A 52 -3.97 8.62 -0.43
CA THR A 52 -4.03 8.15 0.95
C THR A 52 -4.81 6.85 0.98
N PHE A 53 -4.50 6.01 1.94
CA PHE A 53 -5.17 4.72 2.04
C PHE A 53 -5.31 4.27 3.47
N SER A 54 -6.28 3.37 3.67
CA SER A 54 -6.47 2.69 4.94
C SER A 54 -7.08 1.33 4.67
N GLY A 55 -6.82 0.39 5.57
CA GLY A 55 -7.33 -0.95 5.41
C GLY A 55 -6.91 -1.87 6.54
N VAL A 56 -6.77 -3.14 6.20
CA VAL A 56 -6.42 -4.19 7.15
C VAL A 56 -5.27 -5.02 6.60
N TRP A 57 -4.51 -5.63 7.49
CA TRP A 57 -3.43 -6.52 7.10
C TRP A 57 -3.45 -7.79 7.94
N LYS A 58 -2.86 -8.84 7.39
CA LYS A 58 -2.68 -10.13 8.06
C LYS A 58 -1.32 -10.68 7.72
N ARG A 59 -0.77 -11.44 8.64
CA ARG A 59 0.42 -12.24 8.38
C ARG A 59 -0.01 -13.62 7.88
N ASP A 60 0.63 -14.07 6.80
CA ASP A 60 0.39 -15.39 6.24
C ASP A 60 1.76 -16.01 5.92
N GLY A 61 2.32 -16.76 6.86
CA GLY A 61 3.68 -17.28 6.74
C GLY A 61 4.70 -16.17 6.61
N ALA A 62 5.47 -16.20 5.53
CA ALA A 62 6.46 -15.18 5.22
C ALA A 62 5.84 -13.96 4.52
N ASN A 63 4.52 -13.98 4.29
CA ASN A 63 3.84 -12.91 3.57
C ASN A 63 3.07 -12.02 4.52
N ILE A 64 3.00 -10.73 4.16
CA ILE A 64 2.06 -9.78 4.74
C ILE A 64 1.04 -9.47 3.65
N VAL A 65 -0.23 -9.68 3.94
CA VAL A 65 -1.33 -9.45 3.00
C VAL A 65 -2.12 -8.25 3.48
N MET A 66 -2.29 -7.26 2.60
CA MET A 66 -3.03 -6.04 2.92
C MET A 66 -4.18 -5.85 1.95
N ARG A 67 -5.26 -5.28 2.43
CA ARG A 67 -6.39 -4.83 1.61
C ARG A 67 -6.69 -3.40 1.97
N ASN A 68 -6.45 -2.48 1.05
CA ASN A 68 -6.51 -1.05 1.29
C ASN A 68 -7.51 -0.37 0.37
N LEU A 69 -8.28 0.55 0.94
CA LEU A 69 -9.08 1.48 0.16
C LEU A 69 -8.22 2.73 -0.08
N VAL A 70 -8.04 3.07 -1.34
CA VAL A 70 -7.10 4.10 -1.77
C VAL A 70 -7.85 5.23 -2.47
N ASN A 71 -7.59 6.46 -2.04
CA ASN A 71 -8.11 7.66 -2.67
C ASN A 71 -6.97 8.42 -3.30
N ILE A 72 -7.06 8.68 -4.60
CA ILE A 72 -5.99 9.31 -5.37
C ILE A 72 -6.41 10.73 -5.75
N SER A 73 -5.44 11.61 -5.87
CA SER A 73 -5.65 13.04 -6.12
C SER A 73 -6.35 13.34 -7.46
N ASP A 74 -6.39 12.38 -8.38
CA ASP A 74 -7.14 12.53 -9.64
C ASP A 74 -8.64 12.19 -9.51
N GLY A 75 -9.09 11.88 -8.30
CA GLY A 75 -10.49 11.52 -8.04
C GLY A 75 -10.78 10.04 -8.10
N THR A 76 -9.79 9.22 -8.40
CA THR A 76 -9.95 7.77 -8.49
C THR A 76 -9.97 7.14 -7.10
N THR A 77 -10.83 6.15 -6.92
CA THR A 77 -10.87 5.33 -5.70
C THR A 77 -10.61 3.88 -6.10
N ASN A 78 -9.63 3.26 -5.46
CA ASN A 78 -9.23 1.88 -5.74
C ASN A 78 -9.33 1.04 -4.48
N LEU A 79 -9.53 -0.26 -4.69
CA LEU A 79 -9.28 -1.27 -3.67
C LEU A 79 -8.02 -2.01 -4.09
N ASP A 80 -6.99 -1.95 -3.27
CA ASP A 80 -5.72 -2.62 -3.54
C ASP A 80 -5.60 -3.88 -2.69
N SER A 81 -5.23 -4.98 -3.34
CA SER A 81 -4.84 -6.21 -2.66
C SER A 81 -3.33 -6.36 -2.81
N ILE A 82 -2.62 -6.33 -1.70
CA ILE A 82 -1.16 -6.25 -1.69
C ILE A 82 -0.60 -7.45 -0.95
N VAL A 83 0.40 -8.09 -1.54
CA VAL A 83 1.15 -9.16 -0.88
C VAL A 83 2.62 -8.77 -0.86
N ILE A 84 3.18 -8.72 0.34
CA ILE A 84 4.60 -8.44 0.53
C ILE A 84 5.25 -9.73 1.05
N ASN A 85 6.23 -10.24 0.31
CA ASN A 85 7.06 -11.34 0.79
C ASN A 85 8.26 -10.75 1.52
N THR A 86 8.30 -10.91 2.83
CA THR A 86 9.33 -10.27 3.66
C THR A 86 10.71 -10.91 3.46
N GLY A 87 10.75 -12.21 3.13
CA GLY A 87 12.02 -12.90 2.89
C GLY A 87 12.67 -12.50 1.58
N GLN A 88 11.88 -12.36 0.53
CA GLN A 88 12.37 -12.02 -0.80
C GLN A 88 12.34 -10.53 -1.08
N ARG A 89 11.73 -9.74 -0.21
CA ARG A 89 11.59 -8.29 -0.34
C ARG A 89 10.88 -7.88 -1.61
N ASN A 90 9.92 -8.69 -2.06
CA ASN A 90 9.12 -8.33 -3.22
C ASN A 90 7.68 -8.05 -2.81
N LEU A 91 7.00 -7.31 -3.66
CA LEU A 91 5.65 -6.84 -3.41
C LEU A 91 4.85 -7.00 -4.70
N SER A 92 3.64 -7.55 -4.59
CA SER A 92 2.70 -7.59 -5.70
C SER A 92 1.41 -6.92 -5.30
N ILE A 93 0.81 -6.19 -6.26
CA ILE A 93 -0.40 -5.42 -6.04
C ILE A 93 -1.40 -5.73 -7.14
N ASP A 94 -2.62 -6.08 -6.73
CA ASP A 94 -3.77 -6.13 -7.62
C ASP A 94 -4.66 -4.93 -7.32
N VAL A 95 -4.94 -4.13 -8.33
CA VAL A 95 -5.70 -2.90 -8.18
C VAL A 95 -7.07 -3.07 -8.80
N TYR A 96 -8.11 -2.78 -8.02
CA TYR A 96 -9.49 -2.82 -8.49
C TYR A 96 -10.06 -1.41 -8.41
N VAL A 97 -10.36 -0.81 -9.55
CA VAL A 97 -10.92 0.54 -9.59
C VAL A 97 -12.40 0.47 -9.18
N ILE A 98 -12.76 1.26 -8.16
CA ILE A 98 -14.13 1.30 -7.65
C ILE A 98 -14.87 2.48 -8.25
N ASP A 99 -14.17 3.61 -8.38
CA ASP A 99 -14.84 4.85 -8.81
C ASP A 99 -13.89 5.82 -9.52
#